data_e0dd9413a04681d489631dca436668a1
#
_entry.id   e0dd9413a04681d489631dca436668a1
#
_cell.length_a   1.000
_cell.length_b   1.000
_cell.length_c   1.000
_cell.angle_alpha   90.00
_cell.angle_beta   90.00
_cell.angle_gamma   90.00
#
_symmetry.space_group_name_H-M   'P 1'
#
loop_
_entity.id
_entity.type
_entity.pdbx_description
1 polymer ?
#
loop_
_entity_poly.entity_id
_entity_poly.type
_entity_poly.pdbx_seq_one_letter_code
_entity_poly.pdbx_strand_id
1 'polypeptide(L)'
;MDLATQLKRRGPITKVGVIGMGYVGIPSSALFADVYPRVYGFQRDSKSSGYKVSMLNRGESPLKGEEPGLEELLKKVIKKGTYSCTTDFSKISELDAVTIAIQTPFKDPKDLIPDFSALIEGIRMAGKYIDKGALVVLESTITPGTTQGMAREILEEASGMIAGKDFALAHAPERVMVGRLLRNIQEHDRIVGGIDQESTKRAQELYTPVLTKGRIIPMTATAAEVTKTAENTFRDLQIAAVNELALYCEAMGINVYDVREGVASLKEEGVTRAILWPGAGVGGHCLTKDTYHLERGVTMLGPDLLDYPDGKESLFTLARTINDFMPKHMAHLTREGLARAGKEVKDSRIALLGWAFIANSDDARNTPSDVYRDLMRQDGADVRIHDPFVNEQGIEKDIQAVLKNTDAVAIFTGHSVYKPFDPVAMKKLTQKSMPVIIDGRNMIDAERFIKTGWIYKGIGRGDKNNHPIFP
;
A
#
# COMPACT_ATOMS: atom_id res chain seq x y z
N MET A 1 -22.59 33.66 -13.13
CA MET A 1 -21.25 33.61 -13.68
C MET A 1 -20.91 32.13 -13.83
N ASP A 2 -20.28 31.71 -14.92
CA ASP A 2 -19.81 30.33 -15.08
C ASP A 2 -18.45 30.11 -14.40
N LEU A 3 -18.01 28.85 -14.30
CA LEU A 3 -16.76 28.50 -13.64
C LEU A 3 -15.54 29.18 -14.29
N ALA A 4 -15.45 29.20 -15.62
CA ALA A 4 -14.33 29.82 -16.34
C ALA A 4 -14.15 31.30 -15.95
N THR A 5 -15.27 32.03 -15.81
CA THR A 5 -15.28 33.43 -15.36
C THR A 5 -14.81 33.55 -13.91
N GLN A 6 -15.26 32.63 -13.00
CA GLN A 6 -14.83 32.62 -11.60
C GLN A 6 -13.33 32.36 -11.48
N LEU A 7 -12.81 31.38 -12.21
CA LEU A 7 -11.38 31.03 -12.23
C LEU A 7 -10.52 32.18 -12.75
N LYS A 8 -10.97 32.83 -13.85
CA LYS A 8 -10.27 34.00 -14.43
C LYS A 8 -10.22 35.16 -13.42
N ARG A 9 -11.30 35.40 -12.69
CA ARG A 9 -11.37 36.45 -11.65
C ARG A 9 -10.44 36.15 -10.48
N ARG A 10 -10.32 34.87 -10.08
CA ARG A 10 -9.43 34.46 -9.00
C ARG A 10 -7.95 34.55 -9.40
N GLY A 11 -7.63 34.35 -10.67
CA GLY A 11 -6.26 34.42 -11.19
C GLY A 11 -5.47 33.13 -11.01
N PRO A 12 -4.14 33.18 -11.16
CA PRO A 12 -3.27 32.00 -11.06
C PRO A 12 -3.27 31.42 -9.64
N ILE A 13 -2.92 30.12 -9.54
CA ILE A 13 -2.74 29.45 -8.25
C ILE A 13 -1.45 29.97 -7.61
N THR A 14 -1.57 30.51 -6.40
CA THR A 14 -0.45 31.05 -5.60
C THR A 14 -0.49 30.55 -4.16
N LYS A 15 -1.67 30.21 -3.68
CA LYS A 15 -1.91 29.75 -2.30
C LYS A 15 -2.56 28.37 -2.31
N VAL A 16 -1.92 27.39 -1.70
CA VAL A 16 -2.36 26.00 -1.72
C VAL A 16 -2.55 25.46 -0.30
N GLY A 17 -3.58 24.67 -0.08
CA GLY A 17 -3.82 23.93 1.15
C GLY A 17 -3.77 22.43 0.94
N VAL A 18 -3.26 21.69 1.91
CA VAL A 18 -3.28 20.23 1.91
C VAL A 18 -3.90 19.74 3.21
N ILE A 19 -5.05 19.08 3.12
CA ILE A 19 -5.77 18.51 4.28
C ILE A 19 -5.35 17.04 4.45
N GLY A 20 -4.82 16.72 5.63
CA GLY A 20 -4.38 15.37 5.97
C GLY A 20 -2.86 15.20 5.87
N MET A 21 -2.16 15.28 7.02
CA MET A 21 -0.71 15.17 7.14
C MET A 21 -0.30 13.71 7.35
N GLY A 22 -0.37 12.92 6.27
CA GLY A 22 0.08 11.53 6.18
C GLY A 22 1.17 11.33 5.12
N TYR A 23 1.35 10.07 4.68
CA TYR A 23 2.35 9.66 3.67
C TYR A 23 2.18 10.32 2.29
N VAL A 24 1.00 10.86 1.99
CA VAL A 24 0.74 11.65 0.77
C VAL A 24 0.82 13.14 1.08
N GLY A 25 0.06 13.62 2.08
CA GLY A 25 -0.09 15.05 2.29
C GLY A 25 1.16 15.77 2.75
N ILE A 26 2.06 15.13 3.52
CA ILE A 26 3.32 15.76 3.96
C ILE A 26 4.24 16.02 2.77
N PRO A 27 4.63 15.00 1.96
CA PRO A 27 5.49 15.25 0.82
C PRO A 27 4.84 16.15 -0.24
N SER A 28 3.53 16.01 -0.52
CA SER A 28 2.82 16.90 -1.44
C SER A 28 2.86 18.36 -0.97
N SER A 29 2.59 18.62 0.31
CA SER A 29 2.63 19.97 0.85
C SER A 29 4.03 20.60 0.82
N ALA A 30 5.08 19.81 1.08
CA ALA A 30 6.47 20.26 0.99
C ALA A 30 6.86 20.59 -0.46
N LEU A 31 6.47 19.75 -1.44
CA LEU A 31 6.71 19.99 -2.86
C LEU A 31 5.92 21.20 -3.38
N PHE A 32 4.66 21.35 -2.99
CA PHE A 32 3.90 22.58 -3.31
C PHE A 32 4.59 23.82 -2.73
N ALA A 33 5.09 23.76 -1.49
CA ALA A 33 5.75 24.89 -0.86
C ALA A 33 7.12 25.24 -1.47
N ASP A 34 7.73 24.35 -2.22
CA ASP A 34 8.94 24.64 -2.99
C ASP A 34 8.65 25.50 -4.22
N VAL A 35 7.46 25.33 -4.81
CA VAL A 35 7.05 26.00 -6.06
C VAL A 35 6.04 27.14 -5.84
N TYR A 36 5.18 27.07 -4.83
CA TYR A 36 4.16 28.08 -4.56
C TYR A 36 4.57 29.01 -3.42
N PRO A 37 4.18 30.31 -3.48
CA PRO A 37 4.56 31.31 -2.47
C PRO A 37 4.00 31.04 -1.08
N ARG A 38 2.84 30.39 -0.98
CA ARG A 38 2.18 30.10 0.30
C ARG A 38 1.49 28.76 0.29
N VAL A 39 1.88 27.88 1.22
CA VAL A 39 1.26 26.56 1.42
C VAL A 39 0.94 26.31 2.88
N TYR A 40 -0.27 25.81 3.13
CA TYR A 40 -0.69 25.38 4.45
C TYR A 40 -0.94 23.86 4.46
N GLY A 41 -0.31 23.16 5.40
CA GLY A 41 -0.72 21.82 5.80
C GLY A 41 -1.80 21.89 6.87
N PHE A 42 -2.92 21.21 6.69
CA PHE A 42 -4.01 21.17 7.66
C PHE A 42 -4.04 19.81 8.36
N GLN A 43 -3.96 19.84 9.67
CA GLN A 43 -4.06 18.64 10.52
C GLN A 43 -5.13 18.86 11.58
N ARG A 44 -6.01 17.87 11.75
CA ARG A 44 -7.00 17.90 12.83
C ARG A 44 -6.29 17.92 14.19
N ASP A 45 -6.78 18.77 15.09
CA ASP A 45 -6.35 18.76 16.48
C ASP A 45 -6.87 17.47 17.16
N SER A 46 -5.95 16.63 17.60
CA SER A 46 -6.25 15.41 18.33
C SER A 46 -5.06 14.95 19.15
N LYS A 47 -5.33 14.21 20.24
CA LYS A 47 -4.27 13.63 21.10
C LYS A 47 -3.30 12.73 20.32
N SER A 48 -3.79 12.05 19.26
CA SER A 48 -3.01 11.10 18.48
C SER A 48 -2.25 11.71 17.31
N SER A 49 -2.56 12.92 16.85
CA SER A 49 -1.97 13.50 15.64
C SER A 49 -1.63 14.99 15.71
N GLY A 50 -2.03 15.70 16.75
CA GLY A 50 -1.75 17.12 16.93
C GLY A 50 -0.24 17.44 17.02
N TYR A 51 0.58 16.51 17.54
CA TYR A 51 2.04 16.64 17.59
C TYR A 51 2.68 16.88 16.22
N LYS A 52 2.05 16.41 15.13
CA LYS A 52 2.57 16.58 13.76
C LYS A 52 2.71 18.05 13.37
N VAL A 53 1.79 18.90 13.82
CA VAL A 53 1.81 20.34 13.52
C VAL A 53 3.10 20.97 14.02
N SER A 54 3.49 20.67 15.26
CA SER A 54 4.71 21.22 15.86
C SER A 54 5.97 20.69 15.18
N MET A 55 6.04 19.40 14.85
CA MET A 55 7.16 18.79 14.13
C MET A 55 7.34 19.44 12.75
N LEU A 56 6.28 19.45 11.93
CA LEU A 56 6.31 20.01 10.58
C LEU A 56 6.74 21.48 10.58
N ASN A 57 6.28 22.29 11.54
CA ASN A 57 6.67 23.69 11.66
C ASN A 57 8.14 23.90 12.11
N ARG A 58 8.80 22.84 12.62
CA ARG A 58 10.26 22.82 12.85
C ARG A 58 11.06 22.24 11.67
N GLY A 59 10.38 21.82 10.60
CA GLY A 59 11.00 21.14 9.45
C GLY A 59 11.37 19.69 9.74
N GLU A 60 10.70 19.05 10.69
CA GLU A 60 10.89 17.64 11.07
C GLU A 60 9.76 16.79 10.46
N SER A 61 10.10 15.61 9.95
CA SER A 61 9.10 14.67 9.42
C SER A 61 8.55 13.79 10.54
N PRO A 62 7.20 13.72 10.73
CA PRO A 62 6.58 12.77 11.64
C PRO A 62 6.34 11.38 10.99
N LEU A 63 6.76 11.17 9.74
CA LEU A 63 6.63 9.87 9.08
C LEU A 63 7.64 8.89 9.65
N LYS A 64 7.23 7.64 9.77
CA LYS A 64 8.12 6.55 10.17
C LYS A 64 8.85 6.02 8.94
N GLY A 65 10.11 5.60 9.14
CA GLY A 65 10.98 5.13 8.07
C GLY A 65 11.76 6.24 7.39
N GLU A 66 12.68 5.85 6.51
CA GLU A 66 13.52 6.78 5.77
C GLU A 66 12.82 7.24 4.49
N GLU A 67 12.63 8.54 4.35
CA GLU A 67 12.13 9.19 3.14
C GLU A 67 13.20 10.16 2.61
N PRO A 68 14.05 9.71 1.67
CA PRO A 68 15.19 10.49 1.21
C PRO A 68 14.81 11.88 0.71
N GLY A 69 15.46 12.92 1.24
CA GLY A 69 15.28 14.32 0.88
C GLY A 69 14.07 15.02 1.51
N LEU A 70 13.18 14.32 2.22
CA LEU A 70 11.96 14.93 2.75
C LEU A 70 12.25 15.93 3.87
N GLU A 71 13.12 15.59 4.83
CA GLU A 71 13.46 16.52 5.91
C GLU A 71 14.23 17.74 5.42
N GLU A 72 15.15 17.54 4.47
CA GLU A 72 15.88 18.65 3.83
C GLU A 72 14.91 19.60 3.13
N LEU A 73 13.92 19.05 2.42
CA LEU A 73 12.90 19.84 1.75
C LEU A 73 12.02 20.60 2.76
N LEU A 74 11.57 19.95 3.84
CA LEU A 74 10.78 20.58 4.89
C LEU A 74 11.57 21.75 5.53
N LYS A 75 12.83 21.54 5.91
CA LYS A 75 13.72 22.61 6.44
C LYS A 75 13.88 23.75 5.45
N LYS A 76 14.05 23.44 4.16
CA LYS A 76 14.16 24.46 3.08
C LYS A 76 12.92 25.35 3.01
N VAL A 77 11.72 24.74 2.94
CA VAL A 77 10.46 25.50 2.75
C VAL A 77 10.02 26.26 4.01
N ILE A 78 10.34 25.75 5.19
CA ILE A 78 10.15 26.47 6.47
C ILE A 78 11.08 27.70 6.51
N LYS A 79 12.37 27.53 6.18
CA LYS A 79 13.33 28.65 6.13
C LYS A 79 12.94 29.69 5.09
N LYS A 80 12.39 29.26 3.95
CA LYS A 80 11.87 30.15 2.88
C LYS A 80 10.59 30.88 3.32
N GLY A 81 9.89 30.40 4.34
CA GLY A 81 8.62 30.96 4.82
C GLY A 81 7.42 30.66 3.93
N THR A 82 7.54 29.70 3.01
CA THR A 82 6.45 29.30 2.09
C THR A 82 5.54 28.23 2.64
N TYR A 83 5.95 27.52 3.70
CA TYR A 83 5.19 26.45 4.34
C TYR A 83 4.85 26.74 5.79
N SER A 84 3.64 26.37 6.20
CA SER A 84 3.28 26.22 7.62
C SER A 84 2.18 25.18 7.80
N CYS A 85 2.23 24.43 8.90
CA CYS A 85 1.17 23.48 9.28
C CYS A 85 0.30 24.08 10.38
N THR A 86 -1.02 23.87 10.32
CA THR A 86 -1.98 24.47 11.26
C THR A 86 -3.18 23.57 11.52
N THR A 87 -3.84 23.81 12.66
CA THR A 87 -5.17 23.25 12.98
C THR A 87 -6.31 24.24 12.67
N ASP A 88 -5.99 25.47 12.27
CA ASP A 88 -6.95 26.51 11.92
C ASP A 88 -7.38 26.40 10.46
N PHE A 89 -8.49 25.71 10.24
CA PHE A 89 -9.07 25.51 8.91
C PHE A 89 -9.69 26.78 8.30
N SER A 90 -9.90 27.86 9.07
CA SER A 90 -10.43 29.13 8.52
C SER A 90 -9.51 29.75 7.46
N LYS A 91 -8.20 29.42 7.50
CA LYS A 91 -7.22 29.84 6.49
C LYS A 91 -7.51 29.31 5.08
N ILE A 92 -8.38 28.32 4.93
CA ILE A 92 -8.82 27.81 3.62
C ILE A 92 -9.48 28.91 2.78
N SER A 93 -10.14 29.88 3.42
CA SER A 93 -10.79 30.99 2.71
C SER A 93 -9.86 31.85 1.85
N GLU A 94 -8.55 31.83 2.15
CA GLU A 94 -7.56 32.57 1.41
C GLU A 94 -6.96 31.80 0.22
N LEU A 95 -7.26 30.49 0.10
CA LEU A 95 -6.54 29.57 -0.78
C LEU A 95 -7.16 29.49 -2.18
N ASP A 96 -6.31 29.38 -3.20
CA ASP A 96 -6.70 29.17 -4.58
C ASP A 96 -6.98 27.69 -4.88
N ALA A 97 -6.32 26.80 -4.16
CA ALA A 97 -6.51 25.35 -4.28
C ALA A 97 -6.36 24.64 -2.93
N VAL A 98 -7.18 23.61 -2.71
CA VAL A 98 -7.11 22.72 -1.55
C VAL A 98 -7.10 21.29 -2.02
N THR A 99 -6.11 20.50 -1.58
CA THR A 99 -6.08 19.06 -1.79
C THR A 99 -6.44 18.30 -0.52
N ILE A 100 -7.08 17.15 -0.65
CA ILE A 100 -7.55 16.31 0.46
C ILE A 100 -6.92 14.95 0.35
N ALA A 101 -5.95 14.65 1.24
CA ALA A 101 -5.15 13.45 1.28
C ALA A 101 -5.37 12.66 2.60
N ILE A 102 -6.61 12.26 2.84
CA ILE A 102 -7.05 11.57 4.05
C ILE A 102 -7.15 10.06 3.79
N GLN A 103 -6.74 9.24 4.75
CA GLN A 103 -6.83 7.79 4.65
C GLN A 103 -8.30 7.33 4.64
N THR A 104 -8.55 6.27 3.86
CA THR A 104 -9.87 5.63 3.69
C THR A 104 -9.76 4.14 4.06
N PRO A 105 -9.65 3.78 5.35
CA PRO A 105 -9.60 2.39 5.79
C PRO A 105 -10.96 1.71 5.63
N PHE A 106 -11.02 0.41 5.91
CA PHE A 106 -12.31 -0.26 6.12
C PHE A 106 -12.85 0.00 7.53
N LYS A 107 -14.17 0.06 7.68
CA LYS A 107 -14.86 0.09 8.98
C LYS A 107 -14.62 -1.18 9.75
N ASP A 108 -14.83 -2.30 9.08
CA ASP A 108 -14.56 -3.65 9.55
C ASP A 108 -13.86 -4.41 8.43
N PRO A 109 -12.70 -5.04 8.69
CA PRO A 109 -12.03 -5.88 7.70
C PRO A 109 -12.88 -7.04 7.17
N LYS A 110 -13.89 -7.49 7.94
CA LYS A 110 -14.80 -8.57 7.52
C LYS A 110 -15.87 -8.10 6.54
N ASP A 111 -16.37 -6.87 6.72
CA ASP A 111 -17.45 -6.33 5.89
C ASP A 111 -16.94 -5.65 4.62
N LEU A 112 -15.62 -5.39 4.55
CA LEU A 112 -14.94 -4.77 3.41
C LEU A 112 -15.59 -3.44 2.96
N ILE A 113 -16.23 -2.74 3.90
CA ILE A 113 -16.89 -1.44 3.67
C ILE A 113 -15.92 -0.32 3.98
N PRO A 114 -15.64 0.59 3.01
CA PRO A 114 -14.78 1.74 3.26
C PRO A 114 -15.30 2.65 4.37
N ASP A 115 -14.43 3.06 5.27
CA ASP A 115 -14.70 4.10 6.26
C ASP A 115 -14.33 5.47 5.70
N PHE A 116 -15.33 6.22 5.25
CA PHE A 116 -15.16 7.57 4.76
C PHE A 116 -15.43 8.66 5.84
N SER A 117 -15.62 8.28 7.10
CA SER A 117 -15.97 9.24 8.16
C SER A 117 -14.97 10.41 8.26
N ALA A 118 -13.67 10.10 8.30
CA ALA A 118 -12.62 11.12 8.33
C ALA A 118 -12.53 11.92 7.04
N LEU A 119 -12.74 11.28 5.88
CA LEU A 119 -12.77 11.95 4.58
C LEU A 119 -13.94 12.91 4.48
N ILE A 120 -15.14 12.49 4.88
CA ILE A 120 -16.36 13.32 4.92
C ILE A 120 -16.15 14.57 5.79
N GLU A 121 -15.53 14.40 6.97
CA GLU A 121 -15.20 15.53 7.83
C GLU A 121 -14.23 16.50 7.13
N GLY A 122 -13.18 16.00 6.50
CA GLY A 122 -12.20 16.81 5.76
C GLY A 122 -12.84 17.57 4.58
N ILE A 123 -13.73 16.92 3.82
CA ILE A 123 -14.49 17.54 2.73
C ILE A 123 -15.41 18.63 3.26
N ARG A 124 -16.14 18.36 4.36
CA ARG A 124 -17.02 19.35 4.99
C ARG A 124 -16.25 20.57 5.49
N MET A 125 -15.07 20.35 6.09
CA MET A 125 -14.20 21.46 6.53
C MET A 125 -13.68 22.28 5.34
N ALA A 126 -13.31 21.62 4.22
CA ALA A 126 -12.97 22.33 3.00
C ALA A 126 -14.15 23.18 2.51
N GLY A 127 -15.34 22.56 2.35
CA GLY A 127 -16.55 23.24 1.87
C GLY A 127 -16.96 24.45 2.72
N LYS A 128 -16.84 24.33 4.04
CA LYS A 128 -17.18 25.43 4.97
C LYS A 128 -16.39 26.71 4.72
N TYR A 129 -15.15 26.60 4.23
CA TYR A 129 -14.23 27.74 4.15
C TYR A 129 -13.74 28.07 2.74
N ILE A 130 -14.01 27.25 1.71
CA ILE A 130 -13.62 27.61 0.34
C ILE A 130 -14.37 28.83 -0.15
N ASP A 131 -13.74 29.59 -1.05
CA ASP A 131 -14.33 30.75 -1.71
C ASP A 131 -14.52 30.49 -3.21
N LYS A 132 -15.29 31.39 -3.88
CA LYS A 132 -15.58 31.28 -5.32
C LYS A 132 -14.28 31.27 -6.15
N GLY A 133 -14.26 30.40 -7.16
CA GLY A 133 -13.10 30.18 -8.03
C GLY A 133 -11.99 29.35 -7.39
N ALA A 134 -12.17 28.82 -6.17
CA ALA A 134 -11.23 27.87 -5.59
C ALA A 134 -11.29 26.52 -6.32
N LEU A 135 -10.19 25.77 -6.25
CA LEU A 135 -10.11 24.38 -6.67
C LEU A 135 -10.10 23.46 -5.45
N VAL A 136 -10.94 22.43 -5.46
CA VAL A 136 -10.85 21.31 -4.49
C VAL A 136 -10.43 20.04 -5.24
N VAL A 137 -9.41 19.35 -4.71
CA VAL A 137 -8.92 18.10 -5.29
C VAL A 137 -8.93 16.99 -4.25
N LEU A 138 -9.54 15.86 -4.56
CA LEU A 138 -9.45 14.65 -3.78
C LEU A 138 -8.23 13.84 -4.23
N GLU A 139 -7.28 13.55 -3.33
CA GLU A 139 -6.13 12.69 -3.59
C GLU A 139 -6.28 11.31 -2.94
N SER A 140 -7.20 11.18 -2.00
CA SER A 140 -7.52 9.92 -1.31
C SER A 140 -7.98 8.84 -2.30
N THR A 141 -7.62 7.58 -2.03
CA THR A 141 -8.23 6.45 -2.76
C THR A 141 -9.69 6.32 -2.35
N ILE A 142 -10.58 6.42 -3.32
CA ILE A 142 -12.03 6.43 -3.11
C ILE A 142 -12.74 5.49 -4.08
N THR A 143 -13.95 5.12 -3.73
CA THR A 143 -14.83 4.33 -4.60
C THR A 143 -15.18 5.16 -5.85
N PRO A 144 -15.10 4.60 -7.06
CA PRO A 144 -15.51 5.29 -8.29
C PRO A 144 -16.91 5.91 -8.17
N GLY A 145 -17.06 7.16 -8.61
CA GLY A 145 -18.26 7.96 -8.48
C GLY A 145 -18.31 8.87 -7.24
N THR A 146 -17.38 8.71 -6.29
CA THR A 146 -17.38 9.49 -5.04
C THR A 146 -17.20 10.99 -5.27
N THR A 147 -16.34 11.42 -6.19
CA THR A 147 -16.06 12.84 -6.44
C THR A 147 -17.27 13.57 -6.97
N GLN A 148 -17.98 12.99 -7.96
CA GLN A 148 -19.17 13.58 -8.56
C GLN A 148 -20.44 13.37 -7.73
N GLY A 149 -20.48 12.39 -6.84
CA GLY A 149 -21.56 12.09 -5.91
C GLY A 149 -21.31 12.70 -4.54
N MET A 150 -21.04 11.85 -3.55
CA MET A 150 -20.93 12.20 -2.12
C MET A 150 -20.04 13.42 -1.84
N ALA A 151 -18.85 13.52 -2.45
CA ALA A 151 -17.94 14.63 -2.16
C ALA A 151 -18.48 15.96 -2.68
N ARG A 152 -19.04 15.95 -3.89
CA ARG A 152 -19.71 17.12 -4.47
C ARG A 152 -20.87 17.57 -3.60
N GLU A 153 -21.76 16.68 -3.20
CA GLU A 153 -22.92 16.99 -2.37
C GLU A 153 -22.52 17.63 -1.04
N ILE A 154 -21.51 17.06 -0.35
CA ILE A 154 -21.02 17.61 0.92
C ILE A 154 -20.38 18.99 0.76
N LEU A 155 -19.61 19.20 -0.33
CA LEU A 155 -19.03 20.51 -0.61
C LEU A 155 -20.07 21.56 -0.92
N GLU A 156 -21.07 21.23 -1.73
CA GLU A 156 -22.19 22.12 -2.09
C GLU A 156 -23.03 22.47 -0.85
N GLU A 157 -23.36 21.47 -0.01
CA GLU A 157 -24.09 21.69 1.25
C GLU A 157 -23.31 22.60 2.20
N ALA A 158 -22.01 22.32 2.40
CA ALA A 158 -21.20 23.06 3.39
C ALA A 158 -20.84 24.47 2.95
N SER A 159 -20.70 24.72 1.64
CA SER A 159 -20.32 26.03 1.09
C SER A 159 -21.52 26.91 0.66
N GLY A 160 -22.66 26.30 0.36
CA GLY A 160 -23.77 26.95 -0.33
C GLY A 160 -23.48 27.34 -1.79
N MET A 161 -22.42 26.77 -2.37
CA MET A 161 -21.96 27.00 -3.75
C MET A 161 -22.18 25.75 -4.61
N ILE A 162 -22.10 25.89 -5.94
CA ILE A 162 -22.31 24.82 -6.91
C ILE A 162 -20.97 24.46 -7.55
N ALA A 163 -20.56 23.19 -7.44
CA ALA A 163 -19.37 22.65 -8.10
C ALA A 163 -19.54 22.71 -9.63
N GLY A 164 -18.46 23.04 -10.33
CA GLY A 164 -18.51 23.26 -11.79
C GLY A 164 -19.08 24.61 -12.21
N LYS A 165 -19.53 25.42 -11.26
CA LYS A 165 -20.04 26.77 -11.50
C LYS A 165 -19.36 27.82 -10.63
N ASP A 166 -19.36 27.62 -9.33
CA ASP A 166 -18.78 28.54 -8.35
C ASP A 166 -17.36 28.16 -7.93
N PHE A 167 -17.03 26.88 -7.93
CA PHE A 167 -15.69 26.34 -7.64
C PHE A 167 -15.39 25.13 -8.51
N ALA A 168 -14.10 24.84 -8.69
CA ALA A 168 -13.62 23.67 -9.43
C ALA A 168 -13.49 22.45 -8.51
N LEU A 169 -13.84 21.26 -9.01
CA LEU A 169 -13.71 20.00 -8.27
C LEU A 169 -13.07 18.93 -9.14
N ALA A 170 -12.04 18.25 -8.60
CA ALA A 170 -11.30 17.22 -9.31
C ALA A 170 -10.88 16.08 -8.40
N HIS A 171 -10.51 14.97 -9.02
CA HIS A 171 -9.79 13.85 -8.41
C HIS A 171 -8.41 13.71 -9.04
N ALA A 172 -7.37 13.63 -8.22
CA ALA A 172 -5.99 13.42 -8.68
C ALA A 172 -5.29 12.43 -7.73
N PRO A 173 -5.53 11.13 -7.91
CA PRO A 173 -5.04 10.10 -7.00
C PRO A 173 -3.51 10.05 -6.97
N GLU A 174 -2.95 9.82 -5.77
CA GLU A 174 -1.52 9.66 -5.61
C GLU A 174 -1.08 8.20 -5.74
N ARG A 175 0.08 7.99 -6.40
CA ARG A 175 0.65 6.67 -6.69
C ARG A 175 2.07 6.59 -6.15
N VAL A 176 2.21 6.69 -4.82
CA VAL A 176 3.50 6.70 -4.13
C VAL A 176 3.81 5.37 -3.45
N MET A 177 5.08 5.11 -3.28
CA MET A 177 5.64 4.04 -2.46
C MET A 177 6.48 4.64 -1.32
N VAL A 178 6.30 4.15 -0.11
CA VAL A 178 7.10 4.50 1.06
C VAL A 178 8.60 4.27 0.74
N GLY A 179 9.45 5.17 1.19
CA GLY A 179 10.89 5.21 0.85
C GLY A 179 11.22 5.91 -0.48
N ARG A 180 10.21 6.40 -1.23
CA ARG A 180 10.39 7.07 -2.53
C ARG A 180 9.33 8.14 -2.78
N LEU A 181 8.74 8.71 -1.74
CA LEU A 181 7.56 9.58 -1.86
C LEU A 181 7.83 10.80 -2.76
N LEU A 182 8.86 11.60 -2.48
CA LEU A 182 9.19 12.78 -3.27
C LEU A 182 9.45 12.43 -4.74
N ARG A 183 10.28 11.41 -4.96
CA ARG A 183 10.62 10.96 -6.31
C ARG A 183 9.38 10.51 -7.09
N ASN A 184 8.50 9.73 -6.47
CA ASN A 184 7.30 9.25 -7.15
C ASN A 184 6.36 10.40 -7.51
N ILE A 185 6.15 11.39 -6.62
CA ILE A 185 5.30 12.55 -6.91
C ILE A 185 5.84 13.38 -8.06
N GLN A 186 7.15 13.55 -8.15
CA GLN A 186 7.80 14.41 -9.14
C GLN A 186 8.06 13.73 -10.49
N GLU A 187 8.34 12.41 -10.50
CA GLU A 187 8.82 11.70 -11.69
C GLU A 187 7.76 10.82 -12.36
N HIS A 188 6.70 10.38 -11.65
CA HIS A 188 5.64 9.59 -12.27
C HIS A 188 4.63 10.47 -12.99
N ASP A 189 4.02 9.93 -14.05
CA ASP A 189 2.88 10.56 -14.72
C ASP A 189 1.75 10.80 -13.72
N ARG A 190 1.16 11.99 -13.70
CA ARG A 190 0.07 12.37 -12.78
C ARG A 190 -1.28 12.28 -13.47
N ILE A 191 -2.18 11.48 -12.93
CA ILE A 191 -3.57 11.41 -13.38
C ILE A 191 -4.35 12.57 -12.75
N VAL A 192 -5.14 13.28 -13.57
CA VAL A 192 -5.95 14.41 -13.13
C VAL A 192 -7.31 14.34 -13.82
N GLY A 193 -8.37 14.24 -13.04
CA GLY A 193 -9.74 14.18 -13.55
C GLY A 193 -10.67 15.18 -12.88
N GLY A 194 -11.19 16.16 -13.62
CA GLY A 194 -12.22 17.08 -13.14
C GLY A 194 -13.63 16.57 -13.37
N ILE A 195 -14.60 17.14 -12.65
CA ILE A 195 -16.03 16.92 -12.90
C ILE A 195 -16.48 17.55 -14.23
N ASP A 196 -15.70 18.50 -14.73
CA ASP A 196 -15.84 19.16 -16.02
C ASP A 196 -14.46 19.55 -16.58
N GLN A 197 -14.45 20.11 -17.79
CA GLN A 197 -13.21 20.45 -18.48
C GLN A 197 -12.43 21.58 -17.78
N GLU A 198 -13.10 22.57 -17.24
CA GLU A 198 -12.45 23.71 -16.56
C GLU A 198 -11.84 23.25 -15.23
N SER A 199 -12.52 22.38 -14.49
CA SER A 199 -11.99 21.73 -13.27
C SER A 199 -10.75 20.90 -13.59
N THR A 200 -10.76 20.15 -14.73
CA THR A 200 -9.59 19.37 -15.17
C THR A 200 -8.40 20.28 -15.46
N LYS A 201 -8.61 21.36 -16.25
CA LYS A 201 -7.56 22.33 -16.57
C LYS A 201 -6.98 22.98 -15.31
N ARG A 202 -7.85 23.40 -14.39
CA ARG A 202 -7.43 24.04 -13.13
C ARG A 202 -6.58 23.11 -12.27
N ALA A 203 -6.93 21.84 -12.21
CA ALA A 203 -6.16 20.85 -11.50
C ALA A 203 -4.82 20.53 -12.21
N GLN A 204 -4.76 20.56 -13.56
CA GLN A 204 -3.50 20.47 -14.29
C GLN A 204 -2.56 21.64 -13.94
N GLU A 205 -3.08 22.87 -13.84
CA GLU A 205 -2.29 24.05 -13.40
C GLU A 205 -1.66 23.84 -12.03
N LEU A 206 -2.38 23.21 -11.10
CA LEU A 206 -1.87 22.92 -9.75
C LEU A 206 -0.68 21.98 -9.74
N TYR A 207 -0.73 20.90 -10.51
CA TYR A 207 0.31 19.85 -10.44
C TYR A 207 1.48 20.06 -11.38
N THR A 208 1.30 20.75 -12.50
CA THR A 208 2.35 20.95 -13.52
C THR A 208 3.67 21.48 -12.96
N PRO A 209 3.70 22.50 -12.07
CA PRO A 209 4.96 23.05 -11.56
C PRO A 209 5.73 22.10 -10.64
N VAL A 210 5.08 21.05 -10.12
CA VAL A 210 5.70 20.08 -9.20
C VAL A 210 6.38 18.93 -9.96
N LEU A 211 5.91 18.63 -11.17
CA LEU A 211 6.44 17.52 -11.95
C LEU A 211 7.80 17.88 -12.59
N THR A 212 8.75 16.96 -12.49
CA THR A 212 10.09 17.11 -13.09
C THR A 212 10.29 16.24 -14.34
N LYS A 213 9.69 15.05 -14.36
CA LYS A 213 9.76 14.09 -15.48
C LYS A 213 8.38 13.57 -15.89
N GLY A 214 7.46 13.47 -14.93
CA GLY A 214 6.10 12.98 -15.18
C GLY A 214 5.30 13.92 -16.08
N ARG A 215 4.34 13.34 -16.81
CA ARG A 215 3.34 14.08 -17.60
C ARG A 215 2.01 14.08 -16.86
N ILE A 216 1.17 15.07 -17.14
CA ILE A 216 -0.22 15.01 -16.71
C ILE A 216 -1.04 14.23 -17.73
N ILE A 217 -1.83 13.29 -17.24
CA ILE A 217 -2.81 12.51 -18.02
C ILE A 217 -4.20 13.00 -17.63
N PRO A 218 -4.82 13.88 -18.42
CA PRO A 218 -6.15 14.39 -18.15
C PRO A 218 -7.23 13.36 -18.47
N MET A 219 -8.27 13.32 -17.63
CA MET A 219 -9.44 12.47 -17.83
C MET A 219 -10.66 13.03 -17.06
N THR A 220 -11.76 12.28 -16.98
CA THR A 220 -12.87 12.62 -16.08
C THR A 220 -12.56 12.19 -14.64
N ALA A 221 -13.23 12.79 -13.67
CA ALA A 221 -13.03 12.44 -12.25
C ALA A 221 -13.26 10.93 -12.01
N THR A 222 -14.35 10.37 -12.52
CA THR A 222 -14.65 8.93 -12.38
C THR A 222 -13.59 8.05 -13.06
N ALA A 223 -13.08 8.43 -14.23
CA ALA A 223 -12.01 7.67 -14.87
C ALA A 223 -10.71 7.70 -14.04
N ALA A 224 -10.38 8.81 -13.38
CA ALA A 224 -9.24 8.93 -12.49
C ALA A 224 -9.39 8.04 -11.24
N GLU A 225 -10.58 7.97 -10.66
CA GLU A 225 -10.93 7.09 -9.54
C GLU A 225 -10.78 5.61 -9.93
N VAL A 226 -11.34 5.22 -11.08
CA VAL A 226 -11.21 3.85 -11.63
C VAL A 226 -9.76 3.52 -11.91
N THR A 227 -8.99 4.42 -12.52
CA THR A 227 -7.58 4.18 -12.84
C THR A 227 -6.77 3.85 -11.58
N LYS A 228 -6.99 4.58 -10.49
CA LYS A 228 -6.29 4.34 -9.22
C LYS A 228 -6.60 2.96 -8.64
N THR A 229 -7.86 2.60 -8.58
CA THR A 229 -8.27 1.31 -8.01
C THR A 229 -7.91 0.15 -8.94
N ALA A 230 -8.09 0.31 -10.24
CA ALA A 230 -7.72 -0.69 -11.24
C ALA A 230 -6.21 -1.01 -11.26
N GLU A 231 -5.33 -0.01 -11.12
CA GLU A 231 -3.87 -0.23 -11.07
C GLU A 231 -3.49 -1.23 -9.96
N ASN A 232 -4.02 -1.03 -8.76
CA ASN A 232 -3.75 -1.91 -7.64
C ASN A 232 -4.46 -3.27 -7.80
N THR A 233 -5.67 -3.29 -8.31
CA THR A 233 -6.43 -4.52 -8.59
C THR A 233 -5.72 -5.40 -9.62
N PHE A 234 -5.21 -4.81 -10.72
CA PHE A 234 -4.42 -5.53 -11.70
C PHE A 234 -3.12 -6.09 -11.12
N ARG A 235 -2.45 -5.34 -10.25
CA ARG A 235 -1.27 -5.86 -9.56
C ARG A 235 -1.61 -7.03 -8.65
N ASP A 236 -2.69 -6.96 -7.91
CA ASP A 236 -3.17 -8.04 -7.05
C ASP A 236 -3.52 -9.30 -7.85
N LEU A 237 -4.21 -9.14 -8.99
CA LEU A 237 -4.51 -10.21 -9.94
C LEU A 237 -3.24 -10.88 -10.48
N GLN A 238 -2.23 -10.09 -10.88
CA GLN A 238 -0.96 -10.64 -11.37
C GLN A 238 -0.22 -11.43 -10.30
N ILE A 239 -0.29 -10.99 -9.03
CA ILE A 239 0.28 -11.74 -7.90
C ILE A 239 -0.50 -13.03 -7.67
N ALA A 240 -1.83 -12.99 -7.72
CA ALA A 240 -2.67 -14.18 -7.58
C ALA A 240 -2.37 -15.22 -8.66
N ALA A 241 -2.25 -14.80 -9.91
CA ALA A 241 -1.93 -15.70 -11.01
C ALA A 241 -0.59 -16.44 -10.81
N VAL A 242 0.44 -15.77 -10.32
CA VAL A 242 1.74 -16.44 -10.06
C VAL A 242 1.73 -17.24 -8.75
N ASN A 243 0.91 -16.89 -7.78
CA ASN A 243 0.68 -17.69 -6.59
C ASN A 243 -0.04 -19.00 -6.93
N GLU A 244 -1.08 -18.94 -7.75
CA GLU A 244 -1.78 -20.14 -8.23
C GLU A 244 -0.86 -21.04 -9.08
N LEU A 245 -0.04 -20.44 -9.97
CA LEU A 245 0.98 -21.17 -10.71
C LEU A 245 1.97 -21.88 -9.79
N ALA A 246 2.36 -21.24 -8.67
CA ALA A 246 3.24 -21.84 -7.68
C ALA A 246 2.63 -23.10 -7.04
N LEU A 247 1.35 -23.03 -6.65
CA LEU A 247 0.62 -24.17 -6.08
C LEU A 247 0.52 -25.33 -7.12
N TYR A 248 0.26 -24.99 -8.38
CA TYR A 248 0.23 -25.96 -9.48
C TYR A 248 1.60 -26.64 -9.66
N CYS A 249 2.69 -25.87 -9.70
CA CYS A 249 4.05 -26.39 -9.82
C CYS A 249 4.43 -27.27 -8.62
N GLU A 250 4.02 -26.93 -7.40
CA GLU A 250 4.23 -27.76 -6.23
C GLU A 250 3.53 -29.12 -6.36
N ALA A 251 2.27 -29.14 -6.80
CA ALA A 251 1.51 -30.36 -7.01
C ALA A 251 2.15 -31.28 -8.07
N MET A 252 2.78 -30.68 -9.09
CA MET A 252 3.47 -31.40 -10.16
C MET A 252 4.93 -31.76 -9.84
N GLY A 253 5.46 -31.35 -8.71
CA GLY A 253 6.84 -31.62 -8.32
C GLY A 253 7.88 -30.81 -9.11
N ILE A 254 7.52 -29.67 -9.69
CA ILE A 254 8.41 -28.82 -10.50
C ILE A 254 8.68 -27.47 -9.81
N ASN A 255 9.72 -26.77 -10.29
CA ASN A 255 10.13 -25.48 -9.77
C ASN A 255 9.42 -24.34 -10.52
N VAL A 256 8.59 -23.55 -9.83
CA VAL A 256 7.89 -22.41 -10.44
C VAL A 256 8.83 -21.34 -10.98
N TYR A 257 10.02 -21.19 -10.41
CA TYR A 257 10.96 -20.15 -10.83
C TYR A 257 11.58 -20.44 -12.19
N ASP A 258 11.78 -21.73 -12.54
CA ASP A 258 12.21 -22.13 -13.88
C ASP A 258 11.08 -21.90 -14.90
N VAL A 259 9.84 -22.24 -14.54
CA VAL A 259 8.65 -21.98 -15.38
C VAL A 259 8.50 -20.45 -15.59
N ARG A 260 8.67 -19.67 -14.53
CA ARG A 260 8.60 -18.21 -14.60
C ARG A 260 9.66 -17.64 -15.55
N GLU A 261 10.90 -18.13 -15.50
CA GLU A 261 11.97 -17.72 -16.41
C GLU A 261 11.61 -18.04 -17.85
N GLY A 262 11.10 -19.26 -18.11
CA GLY A 262 10.60 -19.66 -19.43
C GLY A 262 9.49 -18.73 -19.96
N VAL A 263 8.49 -18.43 -19.13
CA VAL A 263 7.41 -17.50 -19.51
C VAL A 263 7.94 -16.08 -19.75
N ALA A 264 8.87 -15.60 -18.92
CA ALA A 264 9.46 -14.27 -19.08
C ALA A 264 10.36 -14.14 -20.31
N SER A 265 10.81 -15.25 -20.92
CA SER A 265 11.65 -15.22 -22.13
C SER A 265 10.95 -14.62 -23.35
N LEU A 266 9.60 -14.61 -23.39
CA LEU A 266 8.78 -14.02 -24.45
C LEU A 266 8.52 -12.51 -24.28
N LYS A 267 9.30 -11.82 -23.45
CA LYS A 267 9.10 -10.40 -23.13
C LYS A 267 9.16 -9.47 -24.35
N GLU A 268 9.95 -9.80 -25.36
CA GLU A 268 10.13 -9.00 -26.59
C GLU A 268 8.90 -9.05 -27.50
N GLU A 269 8.19 -10.16 -27.49
CA GLU A 269 6.95 -10.34 -28.26
C GLU A 269 5.73 -9.61 -27.64
N GLY A 270 5.91 -8.97 -26.49
CA GLY A 270 4.85 -8.24 -25.81
C GLY A 270 3.79 -9.10 -25.11
N VAL A 271 3.93 -10.42 -25.15
CA VAL A 271 2.96 -11.38 -24.58
C VAL A 271 3.05 -11.44 -23.07
N THR A 272 4.28 -11.39 -22.50
CA THR A 272 4.51 -11.44 -21.05
C THR A 272 5.61 -10.47 -20.64
N ARG A 273 5.26 -9.18 -20.53
CA ARG A 273 6.25 -8.13 -20.19
C ARG A 273 6.71 -8.17 -18.73
N ALA A 274 5.89 -8.66 -17.83
CA ALA A 274 6.20 -8.73 -16.41
C ALA A 274 5.41 -9.84 -15.72
N ILE A 275 6.03 -11.01 -15.59
CA ILE A 275 5.52 -12.03 -14.68
C ILE A 275 6.10 -11.77 -13.28
N LEU A 276 5.23 -11.62 -12.28
CA LEU A 276 5.63 -11.32 -10.91
C LEU A 276 6.20 -12.56 -10.19
N TRP A 277 6.54 -12.40 -8.92
CA TRP A 277 7.07 -13.46 -8.08
C TRP A 277 5.99 -13.97 -7.13
N PRO A 278 5.81 -15.28 -6.97
CA PRO A 278 4.93 -15.83 -5.95
C PRO A 278 5.49 -15.56 -4.56
N GLY A 279 4.65 -15.66 -3.53
CA GLY A 279 5.09 -15.43 -2.16
C GLY A 279 4.06 -15.77 -1.09
N ALA A 280 4.44 -15.54 0.14
CA ALA A 280 3.72 -15.91 1.36
C ALA A 280 2.40 -15.14 1.60
N GLY A 281 1.91 -14.39 0.62
CA GLY A 281 0.70 -13.58 0.69
C GLY A 281 0.93 -12.12 0.35
N VAL A 282 -0.16 -11.36 0.28
CA VAL A 282 -0.19 -9.95 -0.07
C VAL A 282 -0.66 -9.15 1.13
N GLY A 283 0.18 -8.24 1.60
CA GLY A 283 -0.10 -7.32 2.69
C GLY A 283 -0.23 -5.88 2.22
N GLY A 284 -0.24 -4.96 3.17
CA GLY A 284 -0.32 -3.53 2.93
C GLY A 284 -1.73 -2.99 2.91
N HIS A 285 -1.81 -1.66 2.81
CA HIS A 285 -3.08 -0.96 2.90
C HIS A 285 -3.81 -0.85 1.56
N CYS A 286 -3.10 -0.94 0.43
CA CYS A 286 -3.69 -0.66 -0.87
C CYS A 286 -4.23 -1.92 -1.56
N LEU A 287 -3.39 -2.93 -1.83
CA LEU A 287 -3.79 -4.11 -2.60
C LEU A 287 -4.90 -4.90 -1.89
N THR A 288 -4.89 -4.93 -0.58
CA THR A 288 -5.88 -5.64 0.23
C THR A 288 -7.29 -5.01 0.20
N LYS A 289 -7.44 -3.77 -0.28
CA LYS A 289 -8.72 -3.05 -0.26
C LYS A 289 -9.17 -2.43 -1.59
N ASP A 290 -8.24 -2.03 -2.45
CA ASP A 290 -8.58 -1.24 -3.64
C ASP A 290 -9.45 -2.04 -4.64
N THR A 291 -9.31 -3.35 -4.70
CA THR A 291 -10.21 -4.25 -5.43
C THR A 291 -11.67 -4.06 -5.00
N TYR A 292 -11.93 -4.03 -3.71
CA TYR A 292 -13.29 -3.84 -3.18
C TYR A 292 -13.83 -2.42 -3.41
N HIS A 293 -12.96 -1.42 -3.41
CA HIS A 293 -13.36 -0.06 -3.84
C HIS A 293 -13.81 -0.06 -5.30
N LEU A 294 -13.07 -0.76 -6.19
CA LEU A 294 -13.40 -0.83 -7.60
C LEU A 294 -14.75 -1.52 -7.82
N GLU A 295 -14.95 -2.70 -7.24
CA GLU A 295 -16.18 -3.47 -7.37
C GLU A 295 -17.40 -2.73 -6.79
N ARG A 296 -17.21 -2.07 -5.65
CA ARG A 296 -18.28 -1.27 -5.04
C ARG A 296 -18.73 -0.11 -5.93
N GLY A 297 -17.85 0.50 -6.70
CA GLY A 297 -18.21 1.54 -7.66
C GLY A 297 -19.25 1.09 -8.65
N VAL A 298 -19.13 -0.13 -9.18
CA VAL A 298 -20.13 -0.72 -10.08
C VAL A 298 -21.44 -1.01 -9.35
N THR A 299 -21.36 -1.60 -8.15
CA THR A 299 -22.55 -1.91 -7.34
C THR A 299 -23.37 -0.65 -6.98
N MET A 300 -22.70 0.49 -6.75
CA MET A 300 -23.36 1.76 -6.47
C MET A 300 -24.07 2.36 -7.70
N LEU A 301 -23.55 2.09 -8.91
CA LEU A 301 -24.18 2.55 -10.15
C LEU A 301 -25.40 1.70 -10.55
N GLY A 302 -25.45 0.46 -10.11
CA GLY A 302 -26.55 -0.48 -10.31
C GLY A 302 -26.09 -1.92 -10.17
N PRO A 303 -26.79 -2.74 -9.36
CA PRO A 303 -26.40 -4.14 -9.14
C PRO A 303 -26.40 -4.98 -10.41
N ASP A 304 -27.16 -4.59 -11.43
CA ASP A 304 -27.35 -5.35 -12.68
C ASP A 304 -26.40 -4.90 -13.81
N LEU A 305 -25.50 -3.92 -13.56
CA LEU A 305 -24.57 -3.41 -14.59
C LEU A 305 -23.48 -4.41 -14.98
N LEU A 306 -23.16 -5.37 -14.10
CA LEU A 306 -22.30 -6.50 -14.38
C LEU A 306 -23.07 -7.78 -14.10
N ASP A 307 -23.92 -8.18 -15.05
CA ASP A 307 -24.60 -9.47 -15.01
C ASP A 307 -23.58 -10.57 -15.37
N TYR A 308 -22.83 -11.04 -14.34
CA TYR A 308 -22.01 -12.22 -14.52
C TYR A 308 -22.91 -13.45 -14.63
N PRO A 309 -22.81 -14.23 -15.70
CA PRO A 309 -23.60 -15.43 -15.87
C PRO A 309 -23.48 -16.36 -14.65
N ASP A 310 -24.62 -16.82 -14.11
CA ASP A 310 -24.69 -17.86 -13.08
C ASP A 310 -24.09 -17.48 -11.69
N GLY A 311 -24.09 -16.20 -11.29
CA GLY A 311 -23.67 -15.76 -9.96
C GLY A 311 -22.19 -16.03 -9.65
N LYS A 312 -21.33 -16.07 -10.66
CA LYS A 312 -19.89 -16.28 -10.51
C LYS A 312 -19.23 -15.08 -9.85
N GLU A 313 -18.26 -15.36 -8.98
CA GLU A 313 -17.39 -14.32 -8.39
C GLU A 313 -16.61 -13.60 -9.49
N SER A 314 -16.33 -12.32 -9.26
CA SER A 314 -15.46 -11.56 -10.15
C SER A 314 -14.03 -12.14 -10.13
N LEU A 315 -13.31 -11.99 -11.23
CA LEU A 315 -11.89 -12.36 -11.32
C LEU A 315 -11.05 -11.66 -10.23
N PHE A 316 -11.46 -10.46 -9.84
CA PHE A 316 -10.76 -9.66 -8.84
C PHE A 316 -10.98 -10.19 -7.42
N THR A 317 -12.20 -10.58 -7.07
CA THR A 317 -12.50 -11.25 -5.78
C THR A 317 -11.81 -12.60 -5.71
N LEU A 318 -11.81 -13.38 -6.78
CA LEU A 318 -11.08 -14.66 -6.85
C LEU A 318 -9.58 -14.46 -6.65
N ALA A 319 -8.98 -13.44 -7.24
CA ALA A 319 -7.57 -13.09 -7.03
C ALA A 319 -7.26 -12.82 -5.56
N ARG A 320 -8.13 -12.10 -4.85
CA ARG A 320 -8.00 -11.89 -3.40
C ARG A 320 -8.06 -13.20 -2.63
N THR A 321 -8.99 -14.07 -2.96
CA THR A 321 -9.13 -15.39 -2.34
C THR A 321 -7.84 -16.20 -2.44
N ILE A 322 -7.19 -16.21 -3.62
CA ILE A 322 -5.91 -16.90 -3.83
C ILE A 322 -4.80 -16.24 -3.01
N ASN A 323 -4.67 -14.92 -3.04
CA ASN A 323 -3.63 -14.21 -2.29
C ASN A 323 -3.79 -14.35 -0.77
N ASP A 324 -5.01 -14.37 -0.26
CA ASP A 324 -5.32 -14.57 1.16
C ASP A 324 -5.17 -16.03 1.61
N PHE A 325 -5.14 -16.97 0.68
CA PHE A 325 -4.82 -18.37 0.95
C PHE A 325 -3.32 -18.60 1.22
N MET A 326 -2.42 -17.80 0.63
CA MET A 326 -0.97 -18.06 0.69
C MET A 326 -0.37 -18.14 2.12
N PRO A 327 -0.75 -17.32 3.11
CA PRO A 327 -0.27 -17.53 4.48
C PRO A 327 -0.79 -18.84 5.10
N LYS A 328 -1.98 -19.31 4.70
CA LYS A 328 -2.50 -20.64 5.11
C LYS A 328 -1.69 -21.76 4.45
N HIS A 329 -1.28 -21.58 3.19
CA HIS A 329 -0.38 -22.49 2.50
C HIS A 329 1.00 -22.57 3.17
N MET A 330 1.57 -21.43 3.60
CA MET A 330 2.80 -21.43 4.42
C MET A 330 2.64 -22.24 5.71
N ALA A 331 1.48 -22.13 6.36
CA ALA A 331 1.17 -22.95 7.54
C ALA A 331 1.09 -24.45 7.20
N HIS A 332 0.52 -24.81 6.04
CA HIS A 332 0.50 -26.18 5.55
C HIS A 332 1.91 -26.71 5.32
N LEU A 333 2.77 -25.98 4.62
CA LEU A 333 4.18 -26.35 4.40
C LEU A 333 4.94 -26.51 5.71
N THR A 334 4.64 -25.70 6.73
CA THR A 334 5.24 -25.82 8.06
C THR A 334 4.82 -27.12 8.75
N ARG A 335 3.52 -27.47 8.71
CA ARG A 335 3.00 -28.75 9.27
C ARG A 335 3.67 -29.94 8.60
N GLU A 336 3.76 -29.93 7.28
CA GLU A 336 4.43 -31.01 6.54
C GLU A 336 5.92 -31.10 6.87
N GLY A 337 6.62 -29.97 6.96
CA GLY A 337 8.03 -29.95 7.31
C GLY A 337 8.31 -30.51 8.70
N LEU A 338 7.51 -30.11 9.69
CA LEU A 338 7.59 -30.63 11.06
C LEU A 338 7.25 -32.11 11.13
N ALA A 339 6.21 -32.57 10.42
CA ALA A 339 5.88 -34.00 10.35
C ALA A 339 7.04 -34.84 9.80
N ARG A 340 7.73 -34.32 8.76
CA ARG A 340 8.96 -34.97 8.22
C ARG A 340 10.11 -35.00 9.24
N ALA A 341 10.18 -34.00 10.13
CA ALA A 341 11.14 -34.00 11.24
C ALA A 341 10.73 -34.94 12.40
N GLY A 342 9.63 -35.67 12.25
CA GLY A 342 9.04 -36.51 13.31
C GLY A 342 8.44 -35.68 14.45
N LYS A 343 7.94 -34.48 14.16
CA LYS A 343 7.37 -33.55 15.16
C LYS A 343 5.95 -33.15 14.80
N GLU A 344 5.19 -32.86 15.83
CA GLU A 344 3.90 -32.19 15.71
C GLU A 344 4.08 -30.67 15.82
N VAL A 345 3.13 -29.90 15.33
CA VAL A 345 3.14 -28.42 15.47
C VAL A 345 2.98 -28.04 16.94
N LYS A 346 2.14 -28.81 17.66
CA LYS A 346 1.95 -28.65 19.10
C LYS A 346 3.31 -28.78 19.83
N ASP A 347 3.55 -27.83 20.72
CA ASP A 347 4.80 -27.71 21.49
C ASP A 347 6.09 -27.49 20.66
N SER A 348 5.96 -27.28 19.33
CA SER A 348 7.06 -26.86 18.50
C SER A 348 7.34 -25.38 18.64
N ARG A 349 8.60 -24.99 18.55
CA ARG A 349 9.01 -23.60 18.51
C ARG A 349 9.26 -23.18 17.08
N ILE A 350 8.60 -22.09 16.65
CA ILE A 350 8.67 -21.57 15.29
C ILE A 350 9.24 -20.16 15.31
N ALA A 351 10.28 -19.92 14.54
CA ALA A 351 10.82 -18.60 14.26
C ALA A 351 10.14 -18.02 12.99
N LEU A 352 9.35 -16.98 13.16
CA LEU A 352 8.72 -16.23 12.07
C LEU A 352 9.62 -15.02 11.73
N LEU A 353 10.21 -15.02 10.53
CA LEU A 353 11.12 -13.98 10.06
C LEU A 353 10.45 -13.04 9.07
N GLY A 354 10.31 -11.77 9.45
CA GLY A 354 9.68 -10.70 8.69
C GLY A 354 8.21 -10.51 9.09
N TRP A 355 7.97 -9.40 9.79
CA TRP A 355 6.63 -8.95 10.16
C TRP A 355 6.11 -7.85 9.23
N ALA A 356 6.99 -6.98 8.72
CA ALA A 356 6.64 -6.06 7.65
C ALA A 356 6.21 -6.83 6.39
N PHE A 357 5.28 -6.29 5.59
CA PHE A 357 4.87 -6.91 4.33
C PHE A 357 5.81 -6.56 3.16
N ILE A 358 6.63 -5.52 3.29
CA ILE A 358 7.64 -5.08 2.31
C ILE A 358 9.04 -5.23 2.89
N ALA A 359 9.97 -5.73 2.06
CA ALA A 359 11.37 -5.85 2.44
C ALA A 359 12.02 -4.49 2.76
N ASN A 360 12.83 -4.46 3.83
CA ASN A 360 13.58 -3.28 4.29
C ASN A 360 12.68 -2.07 4.63
N SER A 361 11.49 -2.33 5.18
CA SER A 361 10.50 -1.34 5.61
C SER A 361 9.93 -1.75 6.97
N ASP A 362 9.39 -0.79 7.70
CA ASP A 362 8.65 -0.98 8.95
C ASP A 362 7.13 -1.08 8.75
N ASP A 363 6.66 -1.12 7.49
CA ASP A 363 5.23 -1.18 7.19
C ASP A 363 4.67 -2.59 7.40
N ALA A 364 3.98 -2.79 8.51
CA ALA A 364 3.38 -4.06 8.91
C ALA A 364 1.85 -4.09 8.74
N ARG A 365 1.27 -3.09 8.07
CA ARG A 365 -0.19 -3.01 7.89
C ARG A 365 -0.72 -4.20 7.09
N ASN A 366 -1.75 -4.90 7.63
CA ASN A 366 -2.36 -6.07 7.01
C ASN A 366 -1.31 -7.12 6.58
N THR A 367 -0.33 -7.38 7.44
CA THR A 367 0.71 -8.35 7.11
C THR A 367 0.16 -9.77 7.03
N PRO A 368 0.52 -10.57 5.99
CA PRO A 368 0.14 -11.99 5.93
C PRO A 368 0.80 -12.83 7.04
N SER A 369 1.88 -12.34 7.64
CA SER A 369 2.55 -12.96 8.79
C SER A 369 1.62 -13.12 10.00
N ASP A 370 0.64 -12.21 10.14
CA ASP A 370 -0.35 -12.22 11.23
C ASP A 370 -1.25 -13.46 11.15
N VAL A 371 -1.78 -13.75 9.96
CA VAL A 371 -2.62 -14.92 9.70
C VAL A 371 -1.85 -16.22 9.98
N TYR A 372 -0.61 -16.31 9.52
CA TYR A 372 0.25 -17.46 9.76
C TYR A 372 0.55 -17.66 11.26
N ARG A 373 0.95 -16.58 11.96
CA ARG A 373 1.19 -16.61 13.40
C ARG A 373 0.01 -17.19 14.16
N ASP A 374 -1.19 -16.70 13.85
CA ASP A 374 -2.40 -17.12 14.55
C ASP A 374 -2.74 -18.58 14.29
N LEU A 375 -2.59 -19.06 13.05
CA LEU A 375 -2.78 -20.47 12.71
C LEU A 375 -1.79 -21.37 13.46
N MET A 376 -0.51 -21.01 13.51
CA MET A 376 0.50 -21.81 14.20
C MET A 376 0.27 -21.82 15.73
N ARG A 377 -0.15 -20.70 16.30
CA ARG A 377 -0.53 -20.62 17.71
C ARG A 377 -1.79 -21.42 18.04
N GLN A 378 -2.79 -21.42 17.15
CA GLN A 378 -3.98 -22.26 17.28
C GLN A 378 -3.62 -23.76 17.27
N ASP A 379 -2.62 -24.14 16.49
CA ASP A 379 -2.08 -25.50 16.47
C ASP A 379 -1.19 -25.83 17.70
N GLY A 380 -0.96 -24.88 18.60
CA GLY A 380 -0.22 -25.05 19.84
C GLY A 380 1.28 -24.78 19.78
N ALA A 381 1.76 -24.10 18.75
CA ALA A 381 3.18 -23.73 18.63
C ALA A 381 3.57 -22.48 19.44
N ASP A 382 4.81 -22.44 19.94
CA ASP A 382 5.49 -21.23 20.45
C ASP A 382 6.04 -20.44 19.25
N VAL A 383 5.33 -19.40 18.79
CA VAL A 383 5.74 -18.57 17.66
C VAL A 383 6.46 -17.33 18.14
N ARG A 384 7.74 -17.21 17.82
CA ARG A 384 8.62 -16.06 18.05
C ARG A 384 8.82 -15.28 16.76
N ILE A 385 8.72 -13.96 16.82
CA ILE A 385 8.72 -13.10 15.66
C ILE A 385 9.97 -12.23 15.68
N HIS A 386 10.68 -12.19 14.54
CA HIS A 386 11.78 -11.26 14.31
C HIS A 386 11.47 -10.35 13.13
N ASP A 387 11.66 -9.06 13.33
CA ASP A 387 11.70 -8.08 12.24
C ASP A 387 12.69 -6.96 12.61
N PRO A 388 13.67 -6.63 11.75
CA PRO A 388 14.70 -5.63 12.06
C PRO A 388 14.15 -4.20 12.06
N PHE A 389 13.04 -3.93 11.37
CA PHE A 389 12.52 -2.57 11.16
C PHE A 389 11.26 -2.29 11.98
N VAL A 390 10.37 -3.26 12.18
CA VAL A 390 9.09 -3.05 12.88
C VAL A 390 9.29 -2.97 14.40
N ASN A 391 8.81 -1.89 15.02
CA ASN A 391 8.85 -1.66 16.46
C ASN A 391 7.47 -1.84 17.09
N GLU A 392 7.05 -3.12 17.25
CA GLU A 392 5.79 -3.48 17.91
C GLU A 392 6.06 -4.45 19.06
N GLN A 393 5.14 -4.49 20.02
CA GLN A 393 5.25 -5.40 21.15
C GLN A 393 5.23 -6.88 20.69
N GLY A 394 6.16 -7.67 21.19
CA GLY A 394 6.27 -9.09 20.84
C GLY A 394 7.09 -9.37 19.58
N ILE A 395 7.72 -8.35 18.99
CA ILE A 395 8.67 -8.46 17.87
C ILE A 395 10.09 -8.26 18.40
N GLU A 396 10.91 -9.28 18.21
CA GLU A 396 12.31 -9.31 18.67
C GLU A 396 13.23 -8.68 17.63
N LYS A 397 14.24 -7.96 18.11
CA LYS A 397 15.31 -7.39 17.30
C LYS A 397 16.56 -8.27 17.22
N ASP A 398 16.74 -9.14 18.20
CA ASP A 398 17.83 -10.11 18.19
C ASP A 398 17.38 -11.42 17.51
N ILE A 399 17.84 -11.61 16.29
CA ILE A 399 17.55 -12.81 15.51
C ILE A 399 18.10 -14.09 16.18
N GLN A 400 19.21 -14.00 16.94
CA GLN A 400 19.78 -15.16 17.63
C GLN A 400 18.84 -15.63 18.74
N ALA A 401 18.22 -14.72 19.46
CA ALA A 401 17.21 -15.05 20.49
C ALA A 401 16.02 -15.79 19.89
N VAL A 402 15.55 -15.36 18.70
CA VAL A 402 14.43 -15.99 17.99
C VAL A 402 14.79 -17.36 17.46
N LEU A 403 15.99 -17.54 16.89
CA LEU A 403 16.45 -18.81 16.33
C LEU A 403 16.86 -19.84 17.37
N LYS A 404 17.12 -19.44 18.63
CA LYS A 404 17.59 -20.34 19.67
C LYS A 404 16.55 -21.42 20.00
N ASN A 405 16.97 -22.68 19.90
CA ASN A 405 16.17 -23.86 20.19
C ASN A 405 14.87 -23.94 19.35
N THR A 406 14.91 -23.53 18.09
CA THR A 406 13.78 -23.47 17.17
C THR A 406 13.67 -24.73 16.34
N ASP A 407 12.45 -25.25 16.17
CA ASP A 407 12.15 -26.44 15.37
C ASP A 407 11.90 -26.11 13.90
N ALA A 408 11.26 -24.96 13.62
CA ALA A 408 11.00 -24.49 12.26
C ALA A 408 11.27 -22.98 12.12
N VAL A 409 11.78 -22.55 10.96
CA VAL A 409 12.02 -21.16 10.58
C VAL A 409 11.17 -20.84 9.36
N ALA A 410 10.28 -19.88 9.44
CA ALA A 410 9.42 -19.44 8.33
C ALA A 410 9.80 -18.01 7.88
N ILE A 411 10.20 -17.85 6.61
CA ILE A 411 10.58 -16.55 6.04
C ILE A 411 9.38 -15.97 5.28
N PHE A 412 8.82 -14.88 5.80
CA PHE A 412 7.69 -14.17 5.20
C PHE A 412 8.10 -12.93 4.42
N THR A 413 9.12 -12.21 4.90
CA THR A 413 9.57 -10.97 4.27
C THR A 413 11.04 -11.06 3.87
N GLY A 414 11.34 -10.64 2.65
CA GLY A 414 12.65 -10.73 2.06
C GLY A 414 13.61 -9.60 2.50
N HIS A 415 13.76 -9.35 3.80
CA HIS A 415 14.73 -8.36 4.28
C HIS A 415 16.14 -8.71 3.88
N SER A 416 16.92 -7.71 3.48
CA SER A 416 18.31 -7.93 3.02
C SER A 416 19.20 -8.58 4.08
N VAL A 417 18.89 -8.37 5.36
CA VAL A 417 19.63 -8.98 6.49
C VAL A 417 19.51 -10.51 6.55
N TYR A 418 18.49 -11.10 5.91
CA TYR A 418 18.31 -12.55 5.86
C TYR A 418 19.06 -13.22 4.70
N LYS A 419 19.49 -12.46 3.68
CA LYS A 419 20.20 -13.00 2.51
C LYS A 419 21.51 -13.74 2.84
N PRO A 420 22.36 -13.25 3.78
CA PRO A 420 23.62 -13.90 4.09
C PRO A 420 23.49 -15.09 5.06
N PHE A 421 22.32 -15.68 5.22
CA PHE A 421 22.13 -16.79 6.13
C PHE A 421 23.05 -17.95 5.75
N ASP A 422 23.88 -18.35 6.72
CA ASP A 422 24.68 -19.56 6.64
C ASP A 422 23.93 -20.72 7.29
N PRO A 423 23.61 -21.79 6.52
CA PRO A 423 22.79 -22.89 7.04
C PRO A 423 23.46 -23.65 8.21
N VAL A 424 24.80 -23.69 8.26
CA VAL A 424 25.51 -24.36 9.34
C VAL A 424 25.43 -23.56 10.63
N ALA A 425 25.69 -22.25 10.55
CA ALA A 425 25.57 -21.33 11.69
C ALA A 425 24.14 -21.29 12.23
N MET A 426 23.15 -21.18 11.35
CA MET A 426 21.73 -21.21 11.75
C MET A 426 21.35 -22.53 12.41
N LYS A 427 21.77 -23.69 11.85
CA LYS A 427 21.50 -24.99 12.45
C LYS A 427 22.08 -25.11 13.86
N LYS A 428 23.27 -24.58 14.09
CA LYS A 428 23.87 -24.53 15.42
C LYS A 428 23.03 -23.73 16.42
N LEU A 429 22.46 -22.61 15.98
CA LEU A 429 21.56 -21.79 16.82
C LEU A 429 20.26 -22.53 17.15
N THR A 430 19.67 -23.24 16.19
CA THR A 430 18.44 -24.02 16.43
C THR A 430 18.62 -25.16 17.41
N GLN A 431 19.84 -25.68 17.60
CA GLN A 431 20.13 -26.82 18.47
C GLN A 431 19.33 -28.09 18.09
N LYS A 432 18.90 -28.23 16.85
CA LYS A 432 18.13 -29.36 16.34
C LYS A 432 18.93 -30.18 15.34
N SER A 433 18.72 -31.48 15.34
CA SER A 433 19.34 -32.37 14.37
C SER A 433 18.80 -32.18 12.95
N MET A 434 17.47 -32.03 12.84
CA MET A 434 16.76 -31.81 11.57
C MET A 434 15.79 -30.61 11.70
N PRO A 435 16.30 -29.38 11.73
CA PRO A 435 15.44 -28.22 11.75
C PRO A 435 14.74 -28.03 10.40
N VAL A 436 13.56 -27.39 10.42
CA VAL A 436 12.76 -27.11 9.22
C VAL A 436 12.97 -25.66 8.78
N ILE A 437 13.06 -25.41 7.48
CA ILE A 437 13.02 -24.05 6.93
C ILE A 437 11.97 -23.94 5.85
N ILE A 438 11.12 -22.91 5.97
CA ILE A 438 10.03 -22.62 5.04
C ILE A 438 10.35 -21.28 4.37
N ASP A 439 10.64 -21.31 3.08
CA ASP A 439 11.01 -20.13 2.31
C ASP A 439 9.82 -19.60 1.50
N GLY A 440 9.18 -18.58 2.02
CA GLY A 440 8.05 -17.90 1.37
C GLY A 440 8.46 -16.86 0.32
N ARG A 441 9.77 -16.67 0.06
CA ARG A 441 10.28 -15.60 -0.81
C ARG A 441 11.36 -16.03 -1.78
N ASN A 442 11.70 -17.31 -1.84
CA ASN A 442 12.84 -17.86 -2.60
C ASN A 442 14.15 -17.08 -2.34
N MET A 443 14.44 -16.86 -1.05
CA MET A 443 15.59 -16.05 -0.62
C MET A 443 16.85 -16.81 -0.38
N ILE A 444 16.71 -18.08 -0.04
CA ILE A 444 17.85 -18.92 0.40
C ILE A 444 18.17 -19.96 -0.65
N ASP A 445 19.42 -20.41 -0.63
CA ASP A 445 19.87 -21.53 -1.45
C ASP A 445 19.38 -22.86 -0.85
N ALA A 446 18.29 -23.39 -1.40
CA ALA A 446 17.66 -24.62 -0.96
C ALA A 446 18.65 -25.80 -0.89
N GLU A 447 19.54 -25.95 -1.90
CA GLU A 447 20.53 -27.04 -1.96
C GLU A 447 21.51 -26.98 -0.78
N ARG A 448 22.02 -25.79 -0.46
CA ARG A 448 22.93 -25.62 0.68
C ARG A 448 22.25 -25.97 2.01
N PHE A 449 20.98 -25.58 2.19
CA PHE A 449 20.21 -25.91 3.40
C PHE A 449 19.98 -27.43 3.49
N ILE A 450 19.51 -28.07 2.43
CA ILE A 450 19.27 -29.52 2.38
C ILE A 450 20.58 -30.31 2.68
N LYS A 451 21.69 -29.96 2.01
CA LYS A 451 23.02 -30.62 2.22
C LYS A 451 23.52 -30.49 3.66
N THR A 452 23.11 -29.48 4.40
CA THR A 452 23.47 -29.32 5.81
C THR A 452 22.46 -29.97 6.77
N GLY A 453 21.48 -30.71 6.24
CA GLY A 453 20.53 -31.50 7.00
C GLY A 453 19.34 -30.69 7.53
N TRP A 454 18.95 -29.65 6.82
CA TRP A 454 17.66 -28.99 7.00
C TRP A 454 16.56 -29.69 6.19
N ILE A 455 15.37 -29.74 6.71
CA ILE A 455 14.17 -30.03 5.93
C ILE A 455 13.73 -28.72 5.30
N TYR A 456 13.83 -28.66 3.98
CA TYR A 456 13.43 -27.46 3.22
C TYR A 456 12.02 -27.59 2.68
N LYS A 457 11.25 -26.49 2.78
CA LYS A 457 9.98 -26.26 2.11
C LYS A 457 9.99 -24.86 1.52
N GLY A 458 9.39 -24.66 0.36
CA GLY A 458 9.32 -23.33 -0.27
C GLY A 458 8.13 -23.20 -1.20
N ILE A 459 7.59 -21.99 -1.30
CA ILE A 459 6.48 -21.68 -2.22
C ILE A 459 6.97 -21.92 -3.66
N GLY A 460 6.19 -22.71 -4.42
CA GLY A 460 6.47 -23.05 -5.81
C GLY A 460 7.68 -23.96 -6.01
N ARG A 461 8.18 -24.59 -4.94
CA ARG A 461 9.36 -25.48 -4.97
C ARG A 461 8.94 -26.94 -4.90
N GLY A 462 8.07 -27.38 -5.81
CA GLY A 462 7.66 -28.78 -5.93
C GLY A 462 8.85 -29.73 -6.09
N ASP A 463 9.90 -29.28 -6.77
CA ASP A 463 11.18 -29.99 -6.95
C ASP A 463 11.93 -30.27 -5.63
N LYS A 464 11.67 -29.49 -4.58
CA LYS A 464 12.34 -29.61 -3.27
C LYS A 464 11.37 -30.03 -2.16
N ASN A 465 10.12 -29.58 -2.21
CA ASN A 465 9.12 -29.85 -1.18
C ASN A 465 8.88 -31.35 -0.96
N ASN A 466 8.96 -32.14 -2.04
CA ASN A 466 8.75 -33.58 -2.03
C ASN A 466 10.05 -34.38 -2.10
N HIS A 467 11.20 -33.72 -1.97
CA HIS A 467 12.49 -34.42 -2.02
C HIS A 467 12.51 -35.49 -0.94
N PRO A 468 12.81 -36.75 -1.29
CA PRO A 468 12.98 -37.79 -0.28
C PRO A 468 14.09 -37.37 0.68
N ILE A 469 13.86 -37.57 1.99
CA ILE A 469 14.93 -37.47 2.97
C ILE A 469 15.83 -38.68 2.73
N PHE A 470 16.90 -38.48 1.96
CA PHE A 470 17.94 -39.53 1.93
C PHE A 470 18.72 -39.42 3.23
N PRO A 471 18.91 -40.56 3.92
CA PRO A 471 19.71 -40.64 5.14
C PRO A 471 21.16 -40.23 4.90
#